data_9bc1740692a32a07a44171c75612a214
#
_entry.id   9bc1740692a32a07a44171c75612a214
#
_cell.length_a   1.000
_cell.length_b   1.000
_cell.length_c   1.000
_cell.angle_alpha   90.00
_cell.angle_beta   90.00
_cell.angle_gamma   90.00
#
_symmetry.space_group_name_H-M   'P 1'
#
loop_
_entity.id
_entity.type
_entity.pdbx_description
1 polymer ?
#
loop_
_entity_poly.entity_id
_entity_poly.type
_entity_poly.pdbx_seq_one_letter_code
_entity_poly.pdbx_strand_id
1 'polypeptide(L)'
;MARIDLDHIRHSYFPHPTADEHWALKEVHHQWEDGGAYALLGPSGCGKTTLLNIISGLLIPSEGRILFDGKDVTALETRDRNIAQVFQFPVIYDTMTVYDNLAFPLRNRGVPEAEVDKKVRETLEMIDLADW
;
A
#
# COMPACT_ATOMS: atom_id res chain seq x y z
N MET A 1 2.61 -12.05 -6.38
CA MET A 1 1.48 -11.21 -5.91
C MET A 1 0.65 -12.03 -4.95
N ALA A 2 -0.39 -11.44 -4.35
CA ALA A 2 -1.20 -12.15 -3.35
C ALA A 2 -2.69 -11.98 -3.67
N ARG A 3 -3.50 -12.97 -3.35
CA ARG A 3 -4.95 -12.79 -3.25
C ARG A 3 -5.25 -11.89 -2.06
N ILE A 4 -6.11 -10.91 -2.24
CA ILE A 4 -6.51 -9.97 -1.19
C ILE A 4 -7.98 -10.19 -0.86
N ASP A 5 -8.26 -10.55 0.39
CA ASP A 5 -9.61 -10.68 0.91
C ASP A 5 -9.92 -9.49 1.84
N LEU A 6 -10.97 -8.76 1.48
CA LEU A 6 -11.57 -7.70 2.29
C LEU A 6 -12.75 -8.29 3.04
N ASP A 7 -12.57 -8.60 4.32
CA ASP A 7 -13.56 -9.31 5.12
C ASP A 7 -14.32 -8.35 6.03
N HIS A 8 -15.50 -7.88 5.58
CA HIS A 8 -16.40 -6.97 6.29
C HIS A 8 -15.72 -5.70 6.81
N ILE A 9 -14.91 -5.06 5.98
CA ILE A 9 -14.16 -3.85 6.33
C ILE A 9 -15.13 -2.67 6.47
N ARG A 10 -15.04 -1.98 7.61
CA ARG A 10 -15.64 -0.67 7.87
C ARG A 10 -14.64 0.24 8.53
N HIS A 11 -14.72 1.53 8.26
CA HIS A 11 -13.88 2.51 8.95
C HIS A 11 -14.61 3.81 9.22
N SER A 12 -14.44 4.32 10.43
CA SER A 12 -14.85 5.64 10.85
C SER A 12 -13.68 6.35 11.54
N TYR A 13 -13.52 7.63 11.23
CA TYR A 13 -12.59 8.50 11.96
C TYR A 13 -13.19 9.04 13.28
N PHE A 14 -14.47 8.77 13.53
CA PHE A 14 -15.12 9.09 14.78
C PHE A 14 -14.94 7.93 15.78
N PRO A 15 -14.60 8.22 17.05
CA PRO A 15 -14.40 7.16 18.04
C PRO A 15 -15.68 6.37 18.36
N HIS A 16 -16.84 7.00 18.20
CA HIS A 16 -18.16 6.39 18.44
C HIS A 16 -19.13 6.78 17.32
N PRO A 17 -19.07 6.10 16.17
CA PRO A 17 -19.98 6.40 15.06
C PRO A 17 -21.40 5.97 15.42
N THR A 18 -22.35 6.91 15.36
CA THR A 18 -23.77 6.69 15.68
C THR A 18 -24.69 6.86 14.48
N ALA A 19 -24.18 7.43 13.39
CA ALA A 19 -24.94 7.69 12.15
C ALA A 19 -24.17 7.18 10.94
N ASP A 20 -24.90 6.89 9.85
CA ASP A 20 -24.32 6.40 8.60
C ASP A 20 -23.28 7.36 8.00
N GLU A 21 -23.47 8.65 8.16
CA GLU A 21 -22.57 9.70 7.70
C GLU A 21 -21.22 9.74 8.45
N HIS A 22 -21.14 9.10 9.61
CA HIS A 22 -19.90 8.99 10.38
C HIS A 22 -18.92 7.94 9.81
N TRP A 23 -19.39 7.10 8.89
CA TRP A 23 -18.58 6.08 8.25
C TRP A 23 -17.91 6.60 6.99
N ALA A 24 -16.59 6.76 7.04
CA ALA A 24 -15.78 7.12 5.89
C ALA A 24 -15.73 5.97 4.87
N LEU A 25 -15.78 4.74 5.36
CA LEU A 25 -15.90 3.52 4.57
C LEU A 25 -17.02 2.67 5.14
N LYS A 26 -18.09 2.50 4.37
CA LYS A 26 -19.17 1.55 4.68
C LYS A 26 -18.68 0.13 4.43
N GLU A 27 -19.43 -0.85 4.90
CA GLU A 27 -19.02 -2.25 4.80
C GLU A 27 -18.61 -2.66 3.39
N VAL A 28 -17.39 -3.18 3.29
CA VAL A 28 -16.83 -3.77 2.07
C VAL A 28 -16.47 -5.22 2.35
N HIS A 29 -17.07 -6.13 1.58
CA HIS A 29 -16.73 -7.52 1.57
C HIS A 29 -16.44 -7.95 0.14
N HIS A 30 -15.17 -8.19 -0.19
CA HIS A 30 -14.74 -8.44 -1.55
C HIS A 30 -13.41 -9.20 -1.59
N GLN A 31 -13.17 -9.90 -2.70
CA GLN A 31 -11.94 -10.63 -2.94
C GLN A 31 -11.31 -10.17 -4.26
N TRP A 32 -10.02 -9.90 -4.23
CA TRP A 32 -9.19 -9.67 -5.41
C TRP A 32 -8.24 -10.85 -5.61
N GLU A 33 -8.30 -11.43 -6.81
CA GLU A 33 -7.49 -12.58 -7.15
C GLU A 33 -6.03 -12.22 -7.37
N ASP A 34 -5.14 -13.17 -7.11
CA ASP A 34 -3.72 -13.03 -7.42
C ASP A 34 -3.51 -12.80 -8.92
N GLY A 35 -2.60 -11.88 -9.25
CA GLY A 35 -2.30 -11.51 -10.64
C GLY A 35 -3.37 -10.68 -11.33
N GLY A 36 -4.50 -10.37 -10.67
CA GLY A 36 -5.54 -9.51 -11.23
C GLY A 36 -5.15 -8.03 -11.26
N ALA A 37 -5.77 -7.27 -12.16
CA ALA A 37 -5.71 -5.82 -12.19
C ALA A 37 -7.11 -5.26 -11.97
N TYR A 38 -7.27 -4.43 -10.94
CA TYR A 38 -8.56 -3.92 -10.49
C TYR A 38 -8.56 -2.40 -10.43
N ALA A 39 -9.68 -1.79 -10.76
CA ALA A 39 -9.90 -0.36 -10.64
C ALA A 39 -10.99 -0.08 -9.60
N LEU A 40 -10.68 0.80 -8.66
CA LEU A 40 -11.62 1.28 -7.64
C LEU A 40 -12.21 2.62 -8.10
N LEU A 41 -13.46 2.61 -8.52
CA LEU A 41 -14.14 3.76 -9.08
C LEU A 41 -15.16 4.34 -8.09
N GLY A 42 -15.30 5.65 -8.09
CA GLY A 42 -16.27 6.36 -7.29
C GLY A 42 -15.99 7.86 -7.22
N PRO A 43 -16.98 8.67 -6.81
CA PRO A 43 -16.79 10.12 -6.64
C PRO A 43 -15.79 10.43 -5.53
N SER A 44 -15.29 11.67 -5.53
CA SER A 44 -14.43 12.16 -4.45
C SER A 44 -15.14 12.04 -3.09
N GLY A 45 -14.41 11.59 -2.07
CA GLY A 45 -14.94 11.42 -0.71
C GLY A 45 -15.75 10.14 -0.47
N CYS A 46 -15.78 9.18 -1.42
CA CYS A 46 -16.50 7.91 -1.24
C CYS A 46 -15.70 6.81 -0.53
N GLY A 47 -14.52 7.11 0.02
CA GLY A 47 -13.71 6.17 0.80
C GLY A 47 -12.63 5.39 0.04
N LYS A 48 -12.35 5.70 -1.23
CA LYS A 48 -11.30 5.01 -2.02
C LYS A 48 -9.93 5.07 -1.35
N THR A 49 -9.48 6.26 -0.96
CA THR A 49 -8.19 6.46 -0.29
C THR A 49 -8.18 5.78 1.08
N THR A 50 -9.27 5.83 1.81
CA THR A 50 -9.43 5.12 3.10
C THR A 50 -9.23 3.62 2.91
N LEU A 51 -9.87 3.01 1.92
CA LEU A 51 -9.72 1.58 1.63
C LEU A 51 -8.28 1.23 1.23
N LEU A 52 -7.65 2.00 0.35
CA LEU A 52 -6.26 1.78 -0.06
C LEU A 52 -5.29 1.90 1.13
N ASN A 53 -5.50 2.86 2.02
CA ASN A 53 -4.69 3.00 3.23
C ASN A 53 -4.87 1.83 4.20
N ILE A 54 -6.06 1.25 4.28
CA ILE A 54 -6.32 0.03 5.07
C ILE A 54 -5.60 -1.17 4.45
N ILE A 55 -5.67 -1.36 3.14
CA ILE A 55 -4.99 -2.45 2.44
C ILE A 55 -3.48 -2.34 2.59
N SER A 56 -2.94 -1.13 2.53
CA SER A 56 -1.50 -0.90 2.67
C SER A 56 -0.98 -0.94 4.10
N GLY A 57 -1.86 -0.90 5.10
CA GLY A 57 -1.46 -0.88 6.52
C GLY A 57 -1.12 0.50 7.07
N LEU A 58 -1.39 1.56 6.32
CA LEU A 58 -1.28 2.94 6.82
C LEU A 58 -2.43 3.31 7.77
N LEU A 59 -3.51 2.55 7.71
CA LEU A 59 -4.70 2.75 8.53
C LEU A 59 -5.24 1.40 8.99
N ILE A 60 -5.54 1.28 10.28
CA ILE A 60 -6.21 0.09 10.82
C ILE A 60 -7.73 0.30 10.69
N PRO A 61 -8.48 -0.64 10.13
CA PRO A 61 -9.93 -0.51 10.01
C PRO A 61 -10.60 -0.51 11.38
N SER A 62 -11.76 0.15 11.50
CA SER A 62 -12.57 0.09 12.71
C SER A 62 -13.17 -1.28 12.94
N GLU A 63 -13.54 -1.96 11.85
CA GLU A 63 -14.11 -3.31 11.86
C GLU A 63 -13.60 -4.10 10.65
N GLY A 64 -13.63 -5.44 10.77
CA GLY A 64 -13.26 -6.33 9.70
C GLY A 64 -11.77 -6.68 9.65
N ARG A 65 -11.39 -7.42 8.63
CA ARG A 65 -10.02 -7.94 8.44
C ARG A 65 -9.56 -7.84 7.00
N ILE A 66 -8.25 -7.68 6.83
CA ILE A 66 -7.56 -7.81 5.55
C ILE A 66 -6.73 -9.08 5.58
N LEU A 67 -6.90 -9.94 4.57
CA LEU A 67 -6.11 -11.16 4.43
C LEU A 67 -5.32 -11.13 3.11
N PHE A 68 -4.05 -11.49 3.18
CA PHE A 68 -3.20 -11.72 2.00
C PHE A 68 -2.91 -13.23 1.93
N ASP A 69 -3.36 -13.89 0.85
CA ASP A 69 -3.28 -15.34 0.68
C ASP A 69 -3.82 -16.13 1.89
N GLY A 70 -4.92 -15.67 2.47
CA GLY A 70 -5.55 -16.27 3.64
C GLY A 70 -4.89 -15.93 4.98
N LYS A 71 -3.76 -15.20 4.98
CA LYS A 71 -3.10 -14.74 6.21
C LYS A 71 -3.67 -13.38 6.62
N ASP A 72 -4.14 -13.25 7.85
CA ASP A 72 -4.58 -11.99 8.42
C ASP A 72 -3.40 -11.03 8.59
N VAL A 73 -3.44 -9.90 7.89
CA VAL A 73 -2.42 -8.85 7.93
C VAL A 73 -2.93 -7.54 8.53
N THR A 74 -4.15 -7.54 9.09
CA THR A 74 -4.83 -6.34 9.58
C THR A 74 -4.00 -5.53 10.58
N ALA A 75 -3.29 -6.22 11.48
CA ALA A 75 -2.45 -5.60 12.50
C ALA A 75 -0.98 -5.43 12.08
N LEU A 76 -0.59 -5.93 10.90
CA LEU A 76 0.78 -5.80 10.41
C LEU A 76 1.06 -4.38 9.91
N GLU A 77 2.25 -3.88 10.19
CA GLU A 77 2.73 -2.63 9.62
C GLU A 77 2.94 -2.75 8.10
N THR A 78 2.90 -1.62 7.40
CA THR A 78 3.09 -1.56 5.94
C THR A 78 4.34 -2.28 5.46
N ARG A 79 5.47 -2.11 6.18
CA ARG A 79 6.76 -2.74 5.86
C ARG A 79 6.71 -4.27 5.87
N ASP A 80 5.81 -4.86 6.65
CA ASP A 80 5.70 -6.32 6.83
C ASP A 80 4.67 -6.95 5.87
N ARG A 81 3.95 -6.14 5.09
CA ARG A 81 2.93 -6.61 4.14
C ARG A 81 3.45 -6.92 2.75
N ASN A 82 4.70 -6.58 2.43
CA ASN A 82 5.30 -6.76 1.10
C ASN A 82 4.46 -6.13 -0.03
N ILE A 83 4.06 -4.90 0.16
CA ILE A 83 3.30 -4.11 -0.83
C ILE A 83 4.14 -2.98 -1.40
N ALA A 84 3.72 -2.43 -2.53
CA ALA A 84 4.18 -1.16 -3.06
C ALA A 84 2.97 -0.25 -3.28
N GLN A 85 3.06 1.00 -2.85
CA GLN A 85 2.00 1.99 -3.00
C GLN A 85 2.55 3.20 -3.76
N VAL A 86 1.81 3.62 -4.79
CA VAL A 86 2.07 4.87 -5.49
C VAL A 86 1.05 5.90 -5.00
N PHE A 87 1.54 7.00 -4.45
CA PHE A 87 0.70 8.08 -3.94
C PHE A 87 0.32 9.06 -5.04
N GLN A 88 -0.76 9.80 -4.83
CA GLN A 88 -1.22 10.86 -5.74
C GLN A 88 -0.17 11.95 -5.92
N PHE A 89 0.57 12.27 -4.86
CA PHE A 89 1.71 13.18 -4.90
C PHE A 89 3.00 12.37 -4.80
N PRO A 90 4.03 12.73 -5.61
CA PRO A 90 5.32 12.06 -5.53
C PRO A 90 5.89 12.10 -4.11
N VAL A 91 6.37 10.96 -3.63
CA VAL A 91 7.07 10.85 -2.34
C VAL A 91 8.50 10.43 -2.63
N ILE A 92 9.39 11.41 -2.60
CA ILE A 92 10.83 11.22 -2.74
C ILE A 92 11.55 11.92 -1.59
N TYR A 93 12.70 11.39 -1.22
CA TYR A 93 13.58 12.03 -0.25
C TYR A 93 14.54 12.97 -1.00
N ASP A 94 14.27 14.27 -0.97
CA ASP A 94 15.05 15.31 -1.64
C ASP A 94 16.45 15.51 -1.04
N THR A 95 16.67 15.01 0.17
CA THR A 95 17.98 14.97 0.84
C THR A 95 18.84 13.78 0.43
N MET A 96 18.30 12.86 -0.35
CA MET A 96 18.99 11.66 -0.87
C MET A 96 19.26 11.81 -2.36
N THR A 97 20.29 11.12 -2.84
CA THR A 97 20.54 10.98 -4.28
C THR A 97 19.45 10.16 -4.97
N VAL A 98 19.38 10.20 -6.29
CA VAL A 98 18.49 9.33 -7.07
C VAL A 98 18.78 7.86 -6.77
N TYR A 99 20.07 7.50 -6.72
CA TYR A 99 20.53 6.17 -6.35
C TYR A 99 19.99 5.73 -4.97
N ASP A 100 20.16 6.58 -3.96
CA ASP A 100 19.76 6.25 -2.59
C ASP A 100 18.24 6.16 -2.42
N ASN A 101 17.47 6.99 -3.15
CA ASN A 101 16.01 6.87 -3.19
C ASN A 101 15.56 5.50 -3.73
N LEU A 102 16.25 4.95 -4.73
CA LEU A 102 15.96 3.61 -5.27
C LEU A 102 16.52 2.50 -4.39
N ALA A 103 17.66 2.71 -3.76
CA ALA A 103 18.30 1.72 -2.88
C ALA A 103 17.60 1.55 -1.53
N PHE A 104 17.03 2.63 -0.99
CA PHE A 104 16.44 2.69 0.34
C PHE A 104 15.43 1.56 0.64
N PRO A 105 14.42 1.27 -0.19
CA PRO A 105 13.47 0.21 0.09
C PRO A 105 14.09 -1.19 0.05
N LEU A 106 15.12 -1.39 -0.76
CA LEU A 106 15.85 -2.67 -0.83
C LEU A 106 16.71 -2.87 0.42
N ARG A 107 17.40 -1.83 0.87
CA ARG A 107 18.19 -1.85 2.10
C ARG A 107 17.31 -2.10 3.33
N ASN A 108 16.14 -1.50 3.40
CA ASN A 108 15.17 -1.74 4.48
C ASN A 108 14.68 -3.19 4.55
N ARG A 109 14.71 -3.91 3.43
CA ARG A 109 14.39 -5.35 3.36
C ARG A 109 15.60 -6.26 3.63
N GLY A 110 16.75 -5.69 3.93
CA GLY A 110 17.96 -6.44 4.19
C GLY A 110 18.59 -7.09 2.95
N VAL A 111 18.30 -6.57 1.75
CA VAL A 111 18.91 -7.07 0.51
C VAL A 111 20.41 -6.80 0.53
N PRO A 112 21.28 -7.76 0.17
CA PRO A 112 22.73 -7.56 0.11
C PRO A 112 23.11 -6.41 -0.82
N GLU A 113 24.09 -5.60 -0.45
CA GLU A 113 24.47 -4.38 -1.16
C GLU A 113 24.85 -4.61 -2.63
N ALA A 114 25.48 -5.74 -2.95
CA ALA A 114 25.80 -6.12 -4.33
C ALA A 114 24.54 -6.32 -5.18
N GLU A 115 23.49 -6.88 -4.61
CA GLU A 115 22.19 -7.06 -5.27
C GLU A 115 21.42 -5.74 -5.35
N VAL A 116 21.53 -4.89 -4.32
CA VAL A 116 20.98 -3.52 -4.34
C VAL A 116 21.58 -2.73 -5.50
N ASP A 117 22.91 -2.70 -5.63
CA ASP A 117 23.59 -1.98 -6.71
C ASP A 117 23.14 -2.46 -8.10
N LYS A 118 23.06 -3.76 -8.30
CA LYS A 118 22.58 -4.36 -9.55
C LYS A 118 21.16 -3.89 -9.88
N LYS A 119 20.21 -4.05 -8.95
CA LYS A 119 18.80 -3.69 -9.17
C LYS A 119 18.60 -2.19 -9.38
N VAL A 120 19.34 -1.36 -8.63
CA VAL A 120 19.26 0.10 -8.78
C VAL A 120 19.77 0.51 -10.16
N ARG A 121 20.92 -0.02 -10.63
CA ARG A 121 21.43 0.29 -11.98
C ARG A 121 20.51 -0.16 -13.09
N GLU A 122 19.97 -1.37 -13.02
CA GLU A 122 18.97 -1.88 -13.98
C GLU A 122 17.73 -0.97 -14.01
N THR A 123 17.28 -0.48 -12.84
CA THR A 123 16.14 0.44 -12.76
C THR A 123 16.47 1.80 -13.36
N LEU A 124 17.66 2.35 -13.08
CA LEU A 124 18.11 3.62 -13.65
C LEU A 124 18.20 3.56 -15.18
N GLU A 125 18.70 2.46 -15.73
CA GLU A 125 18.70 2.23 -17.19
C GLU A 125 17.27 2.19 -17.76
N MET A 126 16.37 1.47 -17.08
CA MET A 126 14.98 1.35 -17.51
C MET A 126 14.23 2.69 -17.55
N ILE A 127 14.54 3.62 -16.66
CA ILE A 127 13.92 4.95 -16.59
C ILE A 127 14.76 6.06 -17.25
N ASP A 128 15.83 5.69 -17.97
CA ASP A 128 16.73 6.60 -18.70
C ASP A 128 17.41 7.65 -17.79
N LEU A 129 17.85 7.22 -16.62
CA LEU A 129 18.58 8.04 -15.64
C LEU A 129 19.95 7.45 -15.27
N ALA A 130 20.51 6.55 -16.09
CA ALA A 130 21.78 5.86 -15.78
C ALA A 130 22.99 6.80 -15.66
N ASP A 131 22.94 7.94 -16.33
CA ASP A 131 24.03 8.94 -16.36
C ASP A 131 23.86 10.07 -15.31
N TRP A 132 22.90 9.96 -14.39
CA TRP A 132 22.58 11.00 -13.40
C TRP A 132 22.99 10.63 -11.98
#